data_21320b72e8f1693f4d50e5d242b81e5a
#
_entry.id   21320b72e8f1693f4d50e5d242b81e5a
#
_cell.length_a   1.000
_cell.length_b   1.000
_cell.length_c   1.000
_cell.angle_alpha   90.00
_cell.angle_beta   90.00
_cell.angle_gamma   90.00
#
_symmetry.space_group_name_H-M   'P 1'
#
loop_
_entity.id
_entity.type
_entity.pdbx_description
1 polymer ?
#
loop_
_entity_poly.entity_id
_entity_poly.type
_entity_poly.pdbx_seq_one_letter_code
_entity_poly.pdbx_strand_id
1 'polypeptide(L)'
;MSPRRSAGLLAAALACTLLVACSNTNTAVPIPTPSSTATIPVELQQYYDQDLQWVDCGGPQCTTVKVPLDYSAPDGATISLALTKVPATGESLGALFVNPGGPGGSGFDYAKSANLSLSQAITKHFDVIGVDPRGVSKSEPVVCLTDAERDEVAAVDFTAENARDQATLIATGTLPAQGCKANANPVFRFVDTMSVARDFDIVRHLVGDPRFNYLGKSYGTSIGIDYAELFPQRVGRMVLDGVLPTDLGLEEITRSQAVGFEDSFKHFAKDCASKDNCPYEGTAEQVAENIRSFLVSLESNPLPVRDRMLNGSLATSAVLSYLYFPSRDYPRLREALKAAVSDKNGEPLLALLDERSGRQIDGRYIDNAADAFYAVTCLDRQYSATASDVSELAKRWKQISPTFGAGLAWGLFPCANWPAKETGPAKNVNIEGTAPILIVSTTHDPATPGMWGEKLSNQVRNSRLITWDAYNHTAYQQGSSCIDEVVDFYLLQGTMPSANEVCSV
;
A
#
# COMPACT_ATOMS: atom_id res chain seq x y z
N MET A 1 -77.00 -66.02 16.23
CA MET A 1 -76.92 -65.55 17.63
C MET A 1 -75.89 -64.40 17.64
N SER A 2 -76.25 -63.32 18.19
CA SER A 2 -75.80 -61.96 18.09
C SER A 2 -74.35 -61.69 18.44
N PRO A 3 -73.79 -60.60 17.91
CA PRO A 3 -72.36 -60.17 17.90
C PRO A 3 -72.03 -59.24 19.07
N ARG A 4 -70.80 -59.14 19.38
CA ARG A 4 -70.30 -58.00 20.15
C ARG A 4 -69.17 -57.27 19.39
N ARG A 5 -69.44 -55.98 19.15
CA ARG A 5 -68.51 -54.96 18.60
C ARG A 5 -67.45 -54.62 19.63
N SER A 6 -66.23 -54.51 19.18
CA SER A 6 -65.17 -53.82 19.93
C SER A 6 -64.55 -52.76 19.04
N ALA A 7 -64.67 -51.54 19.48
CA ALA A 7 -64.11 -50.36 18.82
C ALA A 7 -62.60 -50.23 19.01
N GLY A 8 -61.85 -50.14 17.94
CA GLY A 8 -60.41 -49.84 17.98
C GLY A 8 -60.16 -48.32 17.78
N LEU A 9 -59.51 -47.73 18.74
CA LEU A 9 -59.04 -46.36 18.66
C LEU A 9 -57.80 -46.29 17.77
N LEU A 10 -57.88 -45.52 16.66
CA LEU A 10 -56.73 -45.08 15.90
C LEU A 10 -56.08 -43.89 16.64
N ALA A 11 -54.86 -44.06 17.10
CA ALA A 11 -54.00 -42.97 17.55
C ALA A 11 -53.22 -42.44 16.33
N ALA A 12 -53.57 -41.22 15.86
CA ALA A 12 -52.79 -40.49 14.85
C ALA A 12 -51.54 -39.88 15.52
N ALA A 13 -50.37 -40.42 15.20
CA ALA A 13 -49.10 -39.81 15.59
C ALA A 13 -48.77 -38.66 14.63
N LEU A 14 -48.88 -37.44 15.12
CA LEU A 14 -48.40 -36.23 14.42
C LEU A 14 -46.87 -36.17 14.56
N ALA A 15 -46.13 -36.49 13.49
CA ALA A 15 -44.72 -36.28 13.40
C ALA A 15 -44.47 -34.79 13.13
N CYS A 16 -44.12 -34.00 14.16
CA CYS A 16 -43.55 -32.67 14.02
C CYS A 16 -42.12 -32.79 13.53
N THR A 17 -41.88 -32.59 12.24
CA THR A 17 -40.55 -32.32 11.66
C THR A 17 -40.09 -30.92 12.08
N LEU A 18 -39.25 -30.86 13.08
CA LEU A 18 -38.50 -29.63 13.41
C LEU A 18 -37.48 -29.36 12.28
N LEU A 19 -37.82 -28.46 11.39
CA LEU A 19 -36.87 -27.79 10.52
C LEU A 19 -36.00 -26.89 11.40
N VAL A 20 -34.81 -27.36 11.75
CA VAL A 20 -33.76 -26.53 12.30
C VAL A 20 -33.24 -25.68 11.11
N ALA A 21 -33.80 -24.50 10.96
CA ALA A 21 -33.18 -23.46 10.15
C ALA A 21 -31.89 -23.03 10.88
N CYS A 22 -30.74 -23.41 10.36
CA CYS A 22 -29.47 -22.79 10.73
C CYS A 22 -29.52 -21.33 10.26
N SER A 23 -30.08 -20.44 11.08
CA SER A 23 -29.83 -19.03 10.95
C SER A 23 -28.41 -18.77 11.42
N ASN A 24 -27.49 -18.51 10.48
CA ASN A 24 -26.23 -17.86 10.78
C ASN A 24 -26.56 -16.50 11.41
N THR A 25 -26.63 -16.46 12.71
CA THR A 25 -26.69 -15.18 13.44
C THR A 25 -25.28 -14.59 13.41
N ASN A 26 -25.00 -13.79 12.40
CA ASN A 26 -23.90 -12.83 12.45
C ASN A 26 -24.18 -11.92 13.65
N THR A 27 -23.59 -12.22 14.78
CA THR A 27 -23.66 -11.35 15.95
C THR A 27 -22.81 -10.13 15.66
N ALA A 28 -23.48 -9.00 15.39
CA ALA A 28 -22.81 -7.70 15.31
C ALA A 28 -22.04 -7.48 16.63
N VAL A 29 -20.72 -7.37 16.57
CA VAL A 29 -19.91 -6.97 17.73
C VAL A 29 -20.11 -5.47 17.89
N PRO A 30 -20.70 -5.00 19.00
CA PRO A 30 -20.92 -3.58 19.20
C PRO A 30 -19.58 -2.82 19.18
N ILE A 31 -19.48 -1.80 18.34
CA ILE A 31 -18.34 -0.85 18.41
C ILE A 31 -18.40 -0.19 19.78
N PRO A 32 -17.35 -0.23 20.60
CA PRO A 32 -17.35 0.38 21.92
C PRO A 32 -17.76 1.86 21.83
N THR A 33 -18.61 2.34 22.74
CA THR A 33 -18.97 3.75 22.79
C THR A 33 -17.70 4.59 23.02
N PRO A 34 -17.47 5.69 22.27
CA PRO A 34 -16.31 6.54 22.49
C PRO A 34 -16.24 6.96 23.96
N SER A 35 -15.09 6.78 24.60
CA SER A 35 -14.84 7.44 25.85
C SER A 35 -14.70 8.93 25.54
N SER A 36 -15.63 9.74 26.01
CA SER A 36 -15.66 11.20 25.84
C SER A 36 -14.50 11.91 26.55
N THR A 37 -13.54 11.16 27.13
CA THR A 37 -12.53 11.67 28.06
C THR A 37 -11.09 11.57 27.56
N ALA A 38 -10.82 11.26 26.31
CA ALA A 38 -9.47 11.44 25.77
C ALA A 38 -9.17 12.94 25.65
N THR A 39 -8.60 13.51 26.71
CA THR A 39 -8.23 14.93 26.79
C THR A 39 -7.20 15.23 25.70
N ILE A 40 -7.49 16.24 24.87
CA ILE A 40 -6.51 16.80 23.95
C ILE A 40 -5.44 17.48 24.80
N PRO A 41 -4.14 17.21 24.61
CA PRO A 41 -3.06 17.94 25.28
C PRO A 41 -3.21 19.44 25.06
N VAL A 42 -3.03 20.24 26.11
CA VAL A 42 -3.23 21.71 26.07
C VAL A 42 -2.37 22.37 25.00
N GLU A 43 -1.14 21.88 24.82
CA GLU A 43 -0.18 22.34 23.81
C GLU A 43 -0.62 22.03 22.37
N LEU A 44 -1.54 21.09 22.16
CA LEU A 44 -2.09 20.76 20.86
C LEU A 44 -3.46 21.39 20.60
N GLN A 45 -4.08 22.03 21.60
CA GLN A 45 -5.46 22.55 21.52
C GLN A 45 -5.67 23.46 20.31
N GLN A 46 -4.72 24.35 20.00
CA GLN A 46 -4.78 25.25 18.84
C GLN A 46 -4.97 24.55 17.50
N TYR A 47 -4.48 23.30 17.37
CA TYR A 47 -4.60 22.51 16.14
C TYR A 47 -5.96 21.82 16.04
N TYR A 48 -6.59 21.52 17.15
CA TYR A 48 -7.91 20.91 17.23
C TYR A 48 -9.06 21.93 17.20
N ASP A 49 -8.78 23.23 17.42
CA ASP A 49 -9.78 24.30 17.43
C ASP A 49 -9.89 25.06 16.08
N GLN A 50 -9.26 24.54 15.00
CA GLN A 50 -9.33 25.19 13.69
C GLN A 50 -10.71 25.03 13.05
N ASP A 51 -11.17 26.06 12.35
CA ASP A 51 -12.35 26.00 11.50
C ASP A 51 -11.98 25.64 10.07
N LEU A 52 -12.50 24.51 9.55
CA LEU A 52 -12.26 24.09 8.19
C LEU A 52 -13.05 24.92 7.19
N GLN A 53 -12.35 25.59 6.30
CA GLN A 53 -12.96 26.36 5.20
C GLN A 53 -12.93 25.49 3.92
N TRP A 54 -14.02 24.78 3.67
CA TRP A 54 -14.15 23.95 2.49
C TRP A 54 -14.51 24.79 1.25
N VAL A 55 -13.77 24.60 0.17
CA VAL A 55 -14.00 25.25 -1.14
C VAL A 55 -14.21 24.17 -2.21
N ASP A 56 -15.01 24.48 -3.23
CA ASP A 56 -15.14 23.62 -4.40
C ASP A 56 -13.83 23.56 -5.18
N CYS A 57 -13.35 22.37 -5.49
CA CYS A 57 -12.13 22.14 -6.25
C CYS A 57 -12.34 21.24 -7.48
N GLY A 58 -13.49 21.39 -8.13
CA GLY A 58 -13.88 20.64 -9.32
C GLY A 58 -14.82 19.47 -9.03
N GLY A 59 -15.81 19.69 -8.17
CA GLY A 59 -16.79 18.73 -7.69
C GLY A 59 -16.53 18.25 -6.26
N PRO A 60 -15.35 17.70 -5.92
CA PRO A 60 -14.93 17.53 -4.53
C PRO A 60 -14.76 18.88 -3.81
N GLN A 61 -14.77 18.84 -2.47
CA GLN A 61 -14.43 19.97 -1.62
C GLN A 61 -12.99 19.84 -1.13
N CYS A 62 -12.26 20.96 -1.08
CA CYS A 62 -10.88 21.00 -0.62
C CYS A 62 -10.69 21.99 0.50
N THR A 63 -9.71 21.71 1.37
CA THR A 63 -9.29 22.62 2.44
C THR A 63 -7.84 22.33 2.83
N THR A 64 -7.31 23.13 3.75
CA THR A 64 -6.01 22.88 4.39
C THR A 64 -6.16 22.90 5.90
N VAL A 65 -5.30 22.12 6.57
CA VAL A 65 -5.22 22.04 8.04
C VAL A 65 -3.79 22.30 8.46
N LYS A 66 -3.58 23.14 9.48
CA LYS A 66 -2.27 23.31 10.10
C LYS A 66 -2.04 22.24 11.15
N VAL A 67 -0.82 21.68 11.17
CA VAL A 67 -0.36 20.76 12.20
C VAL A 67 1.04 21.17 12.66
N PRO A 68 1.51 20.75 13.84
CA PRO A 68 2.87 21.05 14.26
C PRO A 68 3.87 20.32 13.31
N LEU A 69 4.95 21.00 12.95
CA LEU A 69 6.05 20.35 12.25
C LEU A 69 6.64 19.23 13.13
N ASP A 70 6.91 19.55 14.37
CA ASP A 70 7.47 18.63 15.38
C ASP A 70 6.50 18.49 16.55
N TYR A 71 5.97 17.27 16.74
CA TYR A 71 5.05 16.97 17.87
C TYR A 71 5.75 17.01 19.25
N SER A 72 7.08 17.00 19.31
CA SER A 72 7.84 17.20 20.55
C SER A 72 7.99 18.69 20.92
N ALA A 73 7.71 19.61 19.98
CA ALA A 73 7.77 21.06 20.15
C ALA A 73 6.57 21.72 19.43
N PRO A 74 5.33 21.47 19.87
CA PRO A 74 4.12 21.85 19.16
C PRO A 74 3.88 23.35 19.04
N ASP A 75 4.50 24.15 19.91
CA ASP A 75 4.47 25.62 19.83
C ASP A 75 5.46 26.21 18.80
N GLY A 76 6.21 25.34 18.11
CA GLY A 76 7.23 25.70 17.12
C GLY A 76 6.65 25.96 15.72
N ALA A 77 7.41 25.54 14.71
CA ALA A 77 6.98 25.66 13.31
C ALA A 77 5.76 24.76 13.00
N THR A 78 4.94 25.23 12.07
CA THR A 78 3.76 24.49 11.58
C THR A 78 3.90 24.17 10.10
N ILE A 79 3.20 23.13 9.65
CA ILE A 79 3.02 22.78 8.24
C ILE A 79 1.54 22.74 7.89
N SER A 80 1.22 22.82 6.61
CA SER A 80 -0.15 22.75 6.10
C SER A 80 -0.38 21.44 5.38
N LEU A 81 -1.42 20.70 5.79
CA LEU A 81 -1.86 19.49 5.10
C LEU A 81 -2.98 19.83 4.12
N ALA A 82 -2.94 19.28 2.95
CA ALA A 82 -4.00 19.38 1.96
C ALA A 82 -5.01 18.25 2.12
N LEU A 83 -6.28 18.62 2.16
CA LEU A 83 -7.41 17.70 2.33
C LEU A 83 -8.38 17.82 1.17
N THR A 84 -8.95 16.71 0.78
CA THR A 84 -10.12 16.67 -0.10
C THR A 84 -11.24 15.85 0.53
N LYS A 85 -12.47 16.27 0.27
CA LYS A 85 -13.69 15.55 0.66
C LYS A 85 -14.55 15.33 -0.57
N VAL A 86 -14.91 14.08 -0.82
CA VAL A 86 -15.95 13.70 -1.77
C VAL A 86 -17.19 13.40 -0.94
N PRO A 87 -18.21 14.28 -0.96
CA PRO A 87 -19.42 14.08 -0.18
C PRO A 87 -20.17 12.81 -0.57
N ALA A 88 -20.79 12.16 0.40
CA ALA A 88 -21.70 11.06 0.17
C ALA A 88 -22.82 11.46 -0.79
N THR A 89 -23.19 10.57 -1.72
CA THR A 89 -24.30 10.83 -2.68
C THR A 89 -25.66 10.51 -2.09
N GLY A 90 -25.73 9.96 -0.88
CA GLY A 90 -26.94 9.64 -0.13
C GLY A 90 -26.81 10.10 1.34
N GLU A 91 -27.49 9.40 2.26
CA GLU A 91 -27.38 9.68 3.69
C GLU A 91 -26.00 9.26 4.20
N SER A 92 -25.25 10.21 4.75
CA SER A 92 -23.88 9.97 5.24
C SER A 92 -23.88 9.26 6.60
N LEU A 93 -23.06 8.23 6.72
CA LEU A 93 -22.74 7.52 7.96
C LEU A 93 -21.55 8.15 8.72
N GLY A 94 -20.94 9.20 8.16
CA GLY A 94 -19.75 9.87 8.66
C GLY A 94 -18.62 9.91 7.64
N ALA A 95 -17.43 10.27 8.11
CA ALA A 95 -16.22 10.32 7.30
C ALA A 95 -15.57 8.92 7.14
N LEU A 96 -15.15 8.59 5.92
CA LEU A 96 -14.24 7.46 5.63
C LEU A 96 -12.93 8.03 5.13
N PHE A 97 -11.90 7.92 5.93
CA PHE A 97 -10.54 8.30 5.53
C PHE A 97 -9.93 7.22 4.65
N VAL A 98 -9.24 7.62 3.59
CA VAL A 98 -8.61 6.68 2.67
C VAL A 98 -7.14 7.05 2.42
N ASN A 99 -6.28 6.01 2.26
CA ASN A 99 -4.90 6.19 1.89
C ASN A 99 -4.43 5.04 0.97
N PRO A 100 -3.85 5.36 -0.23
CA PRO A 100 -3.43 4.35 -1.20
C PRO A 100 -2.13 3.65 -0.84
N GLY A 101 -1.34 4.19 0.09
CA GLY A 101 -0.02 3.69 0.45
C GLY A 101 1.13 4.37 -0.29
N GLY A 102 2.11 3.59 -0.68
CA GLY A 102 3.39 3.99 -1.23
C GLY A 102 4.53 3.51 -0.32
N PRO A 103 5.06 4.32 0.65
CA PRO A 103 4.72 5.70 1.02
C PRO A 103 4.93 6.70 -0.12
N GLY A 104 4.28 7.86 -0.01
CA GLY A 104 4.37 8.93 -1.02
C GLY A 104 3.16 9.03 -1.95
N GLY A 105 2.20 8.09 -1.88
CA GLY A 105 0.95 8.18 -2.61
C GLY A 105 0.04 9.29 -2.07
N SER A 106 -0.53 10.11 -2.96
CA SER A 106 -1.46 11.19 -2.61
C SER A 106 -2.79 10.63 -2.12
N GLY A 107 -3.11 10.81 -0.84
CA GLY A 107 -4.43 10.53 -0.29
C GLY A 107 -5.51 11.46 -0.84
N PHE A 108 -5.14 12.72 -1.09
CA PHE A 108 -5.98 13.73 -1.70
C PHE A 108 -6.49 13.30 -3.08
N ASP A 109 -5.58 12.90 -3.99
CA ASP A 109 -5.96 12.51 -5.34
C ASP A 109 -6.61 11.11 -5.37
N TYR A 110 -6.26 10.23 -4.43
CA TYR A 110 -6.91 8.93 -4.27
C TYR A 110 -8.39 9.09 -3.89
N ALA A 111 -8.72 9.96 -2.92
CA ALA A 111 -10.11 10.23 -2.57
C ALA A 111 -10.88 10.91 -3.71
N LYS A 112 -10.25 11.80 -4.50
CA LYS A 112 -10.88 12.37 -5.72
C LYS A 112 -11.30 11.29 -6.72
N SER A 113 -10.60 10.18 -6.72
CA SER A 113 -10.87 9.01 -7.56
C SER A 113 -11.70 7.93 -6.84
N ALA A 114 -12.40 8.26 -5.76
CA ALA A 114 -13.16 7.33 -4.93
C ALA A 114 -14.16 6.47 -5.73
N ASN A 115 -14.77 7.03 -6.74
CA ASN A 115 -15.69 6.30 -7.64
C ASN A 115 -15.02 5.19 -8.47
N LEU A 116 -13.69 5.16 -8.55
CA LEU A 116 -12.90 4.12 -9.23
C LEU A 116 -12.27 3.12 -8.26
N SER A 117 -12.11 3.50 -6.99
CA SER A 117 -11.36 2.75 -5.97
C SER A 117 -12.22 2.20 -4.83
N LEU A 118 -13.46 2.65 -4.72
CA LEU A 118 -14.44 2.22 -3.72
C LEU A 118 -15.74 1.79 -4.40
N SER A 119 -16.50 0.93 -3.74
CA SER A 119 -17.83 0.55 -4.25
C SER A 119 -18.81 1.73 -4.25
N GLN A 120 -19.82 1.64 -5.11
CA GLN A 120 -20.92 2.62 -5.13
C GLN A 120 -21.67 2.66 -3.79
N ALA A 121 -21.75 1.55 -3.07
CA ALA A 121 -22.40 1.49 -1.77
C ALA A 121 -21.64 2.32 -0.74
N ILE A 122 -20.31 2.26 -0.75
CA ILE A 122 -19.47 3.08 0.14
C ILE A 122 -19.55 4.57 -0.20
N THR A 123 -19.38 4.93 -1.47
CA THR A 123 -19.45 6.36 -1.89
C THR A 123 -20.84 6.97 -1.74
N LYS A 124 -21.88 6.15 -1.64
CA LYS A 124 -23.24 6.60 -1.33
C LYS A 124 -23.40 6.99 0.15
N HIS A 125 -22.70 6.31 1.05
CA HIS A 125 -22.95 6.40 2.47
C HIS A 125 -21.80 6.98 3.31
N PHE A 126 -20.67 7.33 2.71
CA PHE A 126 -19.58 7.99 3.42
C PHE A 126 -19.11 9.25 2.70
N ASP A 127 -18.81 10.28 3.50
CA ASP A 127 -17.98 11.38 3.04
C ASP A 127 -16.54 10.87 2.96
N VAL A 128 -16.02 10.69 1.74
CA VAL A 128 -14.67 10.16 1.54
C VAL A 128 -13.63 11.26 1.73
N ILE A 129 -12.75 11.09 2.71
CA ILE A 129 -11.72 12.06 3.08
C ILE A 129 -10.35 11.55 2.62
N GLY A 130 -9.69 12.34 1.78
CA GLY A 130 -8.29 12.16 1.42
C GLY A 130 -7.41 13.21 2.06
N VAL A 131 -6.33 12.77 2.67
CA VAL A 131 -5.29 13.65 3.23
C VAL A 131 -4.00 13.31 2.54
N ASP A 132 -3.33 14.30 1.94
CA ASP A 132 -1.93 14.11 1.59
C ASP A 132 -1.12 14.08 2.90
N PRO A 133 -0.41 12.98 3.20
CA PRO A 133 0.43 12.95 4.38
C PRO A 133 1.49 14.06 4.35
N ARG A 134 1.99 14.48 5.50
CA ARG A 134 3.09 15.43 5.59
C ARG A 134 4.26 15.04 4.69
N GLY A 135 4.79 15.96 3.93
CA GLY A 135 5.86 15.72 2.96
C GLY A 135 5.43 15.14 1.62
N VAL A 136 4.14 14.88 1.41
CA VAL A 136 3.60 14.27 0.19
C VAL A 136 2.78 15.28 -0.61
N SER A 137 3.01 15.32 -1.91
CA SER A 137 2.20 16.04 -2.91
C SER A 137 1.91 17.49 -2.48
N LYS A 138 0.69 17.82 -2.05
CA LYS A 138 0.25 19.19 -1.70
C LYS A 138 0.49 19.54 -0.22
N SER A 139 1.01 18.61 0.58
CA SER A 139 1.26 18.77 2.03
C SER A 139 2.75 18.99 2.33
N GLU A 140 3.29 20.17 1.95
CA GLU A 140 4.70 20.55 2.14
C GLU A 140 5.65 19.48 1.53
N PRO A 141 5.63 19.27 0.20
CA PRO A 141 6.32 18.15 -0.43
C PRO A 141 7.81 18.11 -0.12
N VAL A 142 8.32 16.93 0.23
CA VAL A 142 9.76 16.67 0.29
C VAL A 142 10.29 16.58 -1.14
N VAL A 143 11.25 17.44 -1.49
CA VAL A 143 11.93 17.41 -2.78
C VAL A 143 13.43 17.32 -2.53
N CYS A 144 13.99 16.15 -2.80
CA CYS A 144 15.39 15.85 -2.58
C CYS A 144 16.21 15.97 -3.85
N LEU A 145 15.68 15.43 -4.94
CA LEU A 145 16.37 15.30 -6.22
C LEU A 145 15.75 16.19 -7.30
N THR A 146 16.58 16.69 -8.19
CA THR A 146 16.13 17.23 -9.48
C THR A 146 15.60 16.10 -10.37
N ASP A 147 14.81 16.43 -11.39
CA ASP A 147 14.30 15.45 -12.35
C ASP A 147 15.42 14.68 -13.06
N ALA A 148 16.54 15.35 -13.38
CA ALA A 148 17.72 14.73 -13.99
C ALA A 148 18.41 13.74 -13.02
N GLU A 149 18.54 14.07 -11.74
CA GLU A 149 19.10 13.16 -10.73
C GLU A 149 18.17 11.96 -10.49
N ARG A 150 16.84 12.13 -10.58
CA ARG A 150 15.89 11.01 -10.53
C ARG A 150 16.08 10.06 -11.72
N ASP A 151 16.27 10.60 -12.92
CA ASP A 151 16.61 9.82 -14.11
C ASP A 151 17.93 9.06 -13.93
N GLU A 152 18.96 9.68 -13.34
CA GLU A 152 20.25 9.04 -13.04
C GLU A 152 20.08 7.89 -12.04
N VAL A 153 19.36 8.12 -10.93
CA VAL A 153 19.09 7.07 -9.91
C VAL A 153 18.31 5.90 -10.53
N ALA A 154 17.31 6.18 -11.37
CA ALA A 154 16.51 5.14 -12.00
C ALA A 154 17.29 4.28 -12.99
N ALA A 155 18.29 4.87 -13.66
CA ALA A 155 19.05 4.22 -14.74
C ALA A 155 20.35 3.52 -14.28
N VAL A 156 20.73 3.64 -12.98
CA VAL A 156 21.99 3.07 -12.51
C VAL A 156 21.99 1.53 -12.56
N ASP A 157 23.10 0.94 -13.03
CA ASP A 157 23.25 -0.52 -13.09
C ASP A 157 23.46 -1.13 -11.70
N PHE A 158 22.43 -1.80 -11.18
CA PHE A 158 22.46 -2.54 -9.90
C PHE A 158 23.26 -3.85 -9.96
N THR A 159 23.67 -4.29 -11.15
CA THR A 159 24.42 -5.54 -11.36
C THR A 159 25.91 -5.30 -11.60
N ALA A 160 26.36 -4.06 -11.44
CA ALA A 160 27.74 -3.63 -11.67
C ALA A 160 28.78 -4.53 -10.96
N GLU A 161 29.65 -5.19 -11.76
CA GLU A 161 30.67 -6.11 -11.21
C GLU A 161 32.08 -5.50 -11.24
N ASN A 162 32.36 -4.57 -12.15
CA ASN A 162 33.66 -3.91 -12.23
C ASN A 162 33.77 -2.70 -11.31
N ALA A 163 34.97 -2.35 -10.89
CA ALA A 163 35.23 -1.30 -9.91
C ALA A 163 34.71 0.10 -10.30
N ARG A 164 34.70 0.43 -11.60
CA ARG A 164 34.22 1.73 -12.09
C ARG A 164 32.71 1.84 -11.95
N ASP A 165 31.98 0.83 -12.41
CA ASP A 165 30.53 0.84 -12.38
C ASP A 165 30.01 0.69 -10.95
N GLN A 166 30.72 -0.05 -10.08
CA GLN A 166 30.44 -0.08 -8.64
C GLN A 166 30.63 1.30 -7.99
N ALA A 167 31.65 2.07 -8.38
CA ALA A 167 31.84 3.43 -7.87
C ALA A 167 30.68 4.34 -8.31
N THR A 168 30.21 4.21 -9.55
CA THR A 168 29.03 4.93 -10.05
C THR A 168 27.76 4.53 -9.27
N LEU A 169 27.53 3.23 -9.06
CA LEU A 169 26.40 2.72 -8.30
C LEU A 169 26.37 3.26 -6.86
N ILE A 170 27.54 3.29 -6.19
CA ILE A 170 27.66 3.84 -4.84
C ILE A 170 27.40 5.34 -4.83
N ALA A 171 27.97 6.10 -5.76
CA ALA A 171 27.77 7.53 -5.87
C ALA A 171 26.28 7.87 -6.09
N THR A 172 25.66 7.23 -7.09
CA THR A 172 24.25 7.43 -7.44
C THR A 172 23.32 6.97 -6.29
N GLY A 173 23.64 5.86 -5.61
CA GLY A 173 22.87 5.36 -4.47
C GLY A 173 22.90 6.28 -3.23
N THR A 174 23.86 7.22 -3.14
CA THR A 174 23.87 8.23 -2.08
C THR A 174 23.11 9.51 -2.41
N LEU A 175 22.75 9.74 -3.69
CA LEU A 175 22.08 10.97 -4.14
C LEU A 175 20.79 11.27 -3.37
N PRO A 176 19.87 10.31 -3.10
CA PRO A 176 18.64 10.62 -2.37
C PRO A 176 18.93 11.21 -0.96
N ALA A 177 19.84 10.62 -0.21
CA ALA A 177 20.21 11.11 1.11
C ALA A 177 20.93 12.45 1.08
N GLN A 178 21.87 12.64 0.13
CA GLN A 178 22.61 13.89 -0.06
C GLN A 178 21.68 15.01 -0.52
N GLY A 179 20.81 14.72 -1.48
CA GLY A 179 19.84 15.68 -2.01
C GLY A 179 18.85 16.12 -0.94
N CYS A 180 18.30 15.20 -0.15
CA CYS A 180 17.43 15.57 0.97
C CYS A 180 18.15 16.47 1.99
N LYS A 181 19.41 16.21 2.28
CA LYS A 181 20.21 17.06 3.18
C LYS A 181 20.42 18.46 2.62
N ALA A 182 20.63 18.58 1.31
CA ALA A 182 20.98 19.84 0.65
C ALA A 182 19.77 20.67 0.25
N ASN A 183 18.70 20.03 -0.25
CA ASN A 183 17.65 20.69 -1.00
C ASN A 183 16.29 20.66 -0.29
N ALA A 184 16.02 19.62 0.54
CA ALA A 184 14.70 19.46 1.12
C ALA A 184 14.44 20.50 2.22
N ASN A 185 13.18 20.93 2.30
CA ASN A 185 12.68 21.71 3.44
C ASN A 185 12.79 20.89 4.73
N PRO A 186 12.75 21.50 5.93
CA PRO A 186 12.91 20.79 7.20
C PRO A 186 11.90 19.65 7.43
N VAL A 187 10.80 19.61 6.69
CA VAL A 187 9.73 18.63 6.87
C VAL A 187 10.23 17.19 6.68
N PHE A 188 11.25 16.96 5.82
CA PHE A 188 11.79 15.62 5.57
C PHE A 188 12.31 14.90 6.84
N ARG A 189 12.50 15.61 7.94
CA ARG A 189 12.93 15.08 9.24
C ARG A 189 11.77 14.63 10.13
N PHE A 190 10.54 14.91 9.73
CA PHE A 190 9.33 14.77 10.53
C PHE A 190 8.18 14.09 9.74
N VAL A 191 8.51 13.36 8.68
CA VAL A 191 7.51 12.67 7.83
C VAL A 191 7.27 11.22 8.27
N ASP A 192 7.66 10.85 9.48
CA ASP A 192 7.46 9.52 10.03
C ASP A 192 5.97 9.18 10.18
N THR A 193 5.66 7.87 10.12
CA THR A 193 4.27 7.37 10.13
C THR A 193 3.54 7.66 11.44
N MET A 194 4.24 7.70 12.59
CA MET A 194 3.64 8.09 13.86
C MET A 194 3.16 9.54 13.87
N SER A 195 3.92 10.45 13.24
CA SER A 195 3.51 11.85 13.06
C SER A 195 2.33 11.97 12.10
N VAL A 196 2.30 11.18 11.01
CA VAL A 196 1.14 11.10 10.11
C VAL A 196 -0.12 10.62 10.84
N ALA A 197 -0.02 9.61 11.71
CA ALA A 197 -1.15 9.11 12.50
C ALA A 197 -1.71 10.19 13.44
N ARG A 198 -0.85 11.03 14.05
CA ARG A 198 -1.27 12.17 14.85
C ARG A 198 -1.97 13.26 14.02
N ASP A 199 -1.45 13.55 12.83
CA ASP A 199 -2.09 14.45 11.88
C ASP A 199 -3.51 14.01 11.55
N PHE A 200 -3.69 12.72 11.29
CA PHE A 200 -4.99 12.15 10.93
C PHE A 200 -5.98 12.24 12.10
N ASP A 201 -5.52 12.19 13.34
CA ASP A 201 -6.42 12.42 14.48
C ASP A 201 -6.88 13.86 14.61
N ILE A 202 -5.99 14.83 14.34
CA ILE A 202 -6.39 16.25 14.26
C ILE A 202 -7.43 16.42 13.15
N VAL A 203 -7.17 15.89 11.95
CA VAL A 203 -8.11 15.99 10.82
C VAL A 203 -9.45 15.32 11.16
N ARG A 204 -9.44 14.11 11.75
CA ARG A 204 -10.65 13.41 12.19
C ARG A 204 -11.51 14.30 13.11
N HIS A 205 -10.88 14.95 14.07
CA HIS A 205 -11.58 15.85 14.99
C HIS A 205 -12.21 17.05 14.27
N LEU A 206 -11.42 17.68 13.39
CA LEU A 206 -11.86 18.89 12.66
C LEU A 206 -12.97 18.61 11.63
N VAL A 207 -13.04 17.41 11.05
CA VAL A 207 -14.18 17.03 10.20
C VAL A 207 -15.42 16.65 11.01
N GLY A 208 -15.32 16.62 12.36
CA GLY A 208 -16.43 16.39 13.28
C GLY A 208 -16.77 14.91 13.49
N ASP A 209 -15.90 13.96 13.09
CA ASP A 209 -16.19 12.53 13.29
C ASP A 209 -15.62 12.05 14.64
N PRO A 210 -16.43 11.44 15.51
CA PRO A 210 -15.97 10.91 16.79
C PRO A 210 -15.08 9.67 16.65
N ARG A 211 -15.09 9.02 15.49
CA ARG A 211 -14.36 7.78 15.18
C ARG A 211 -13.55 7.93 13.91
N PHE A 212 -12.41 7.26 13.86
CA PHE A 212 -11.59 7.16 12.68
C PHE A 212 -12.01 5.92 11.87
N ASN A 213 -12.96 6.13 10.92
CA ASN A 213 -13.27 5.12 9.93
C ASN A 213 -12.22 5.21 8.83
N TYR A 214 -11.58 4.10 8.50
CA TYR A 214 -10.38 4.12 7.69
C TYR A 214 -10.27 2.93 6.74
N LEU A 215 -9.85 3.19 5.52
CA LEU A 215 -9.38 2.20 4.56
C LEU A 215 -7.95 2.55 4.14
N GLY A 216 -6.98 1.82 4.66
CA GLY A 216 -5.58 1.92 4.28
C GLY A 216 -5.16 0.75 3.41
N LYS A 217 -4.50 1.05 2.29
CA LYS A 217 -3.91 0.05 1.40
C LYS A 217 -2.40 0.09 1.47
N SER A 218 -1.74 -1.08 1.44
CA SER A 218 -0.27 -1.16 1.40
C SER A 218 0.37 -0.38 2.57
N TYR A 219 1.28 0.56 2.33
CA TYR A 219 1.82 1.45 3.37
C TYR A 219 0.73 2.16 4.19
N GLY A 220 -0.43 2.47 3.61
CA GLY A 220 -1.55 3.04 4.35
C GLY A 220 -1.99 2.18 5.53
N THR A 221 -1.71 0.88 5.52
CA THR A 221 -1.97 0.00 6.66
C THR A 221 -1.06 0.31 7.85
N SER A 222 0.21 0.72 7.61
CA SER A 222 1.12 1.16 8.69
C SER A 222 0.57 2.40 9.40
N ILE A 223 -0.03 3.36 8.65
CA ILE A 223 -0.72 4.52 9.25
C ILE A 223 -1.86 4.06 10.17
N GLY A 224 -2.67 3.09 9.70
CA GLY A 224 -3.78 2.54 10.49
C GLY A 224 -3.31 1.80 11.74
N ILE A 225 -2.21 1.06 11.68
CA ILE A 225 -1.59 0.36 12.80
C ILE A 225 -1.13 1.38 13.85
N ASP A 226 -0.33 2.37 13.44
CA ASP A 226 0.20 3.41 14.35
C ASP A 226 -0.94 4.26 14.94
N TYR A 227 -1.98 4.55 14.14
CA TYR A 227 -3.18 5.23 14.64
C TYR A 227 -3.89 4.42 15.73
N ALA A 228 -4.05 3.12 15.50
CA ALA A 228 -4.72 2.24 16.46
C ALA A 228 -3.92 2.07 17.77
N GLU A 229 -2.58 2.11 17.71
CA GLU A 229 -1.73 2.14 18.90
C GLU A 229 -1.84 3.46 19.67
N LEU A 230 -1.81 4.60 18.97
CA LEU A 230 -1.86 5.93 19.59
C LEU A 230 -3.26 6.27 20.15
N PHE A 231 -4.30 5.89 19.43
CA PHE A 231 -5.66 6.32 19.67
C PHE A 231 -6.68 5.15 19.68
N PRO A 232 -6.45 4.08 20.45
CA PRO A 232 -7.26 2.87 20.38
C PRO A 232 -8.76 3.13 20.59
N GLN A 233 -9.13 4.09 21.47
CA GLN A 233 -10.51 4.44 21.75
C GLN A 233 -11.18 5.26 20.64
N ARG A 234 -10.41 5.78 19.68
CA ARG A 234 -10.90 6.59 18.56
C ARG A 234 -11.04 5.78 17.26
N VAL A 235 -10.57 4.53 17.24
CA VAL A 235 -10.74 3.63 16.08
C VAL A 235 -12.23 3.38 15.83
N GLY A 236 -12.65 3.55 14.59
CA GLY A 236 -13.97 3.23 14.07
C GLY A 236 -13.96 1.94 13.25
N ARG A 237 -14.56 2.00 12.07
CA ARG A 237 -14.52 0.90 11.09
C ARG A 237 -13.22 0.99 10.32
N MET A 238 -12.26 0.12 10.63
CA MET A 238 -10.91 0.17 10.07
C MET A 238 -10.64 -1.07 9.22
N VAL A 239 -10.28 -0.85 7.97
CA VAL A 239 -9.86 -1.87 7.01
C VAL A 239 -8.40 -1.66 6.66
N LEU A 240 -7.59 -2.70 6.81
CA LEU A 240 -6.16 -2.72 6.50
C LEU A 240 -5.92 -3.74 5.38
N ASP A 241 -5.81 -3.26 4.14
CA ASP A 241 -5.71 -4.08 2.93
C ASP A 241 -4.28 -4.12 2.39
N GLY A 242 -3.67 -5.32 2.40
CA GLY A 242 -2.26 -5.51 2.05
C GLY A 242 -1.33 -4.96 3.13
N VAL A 243 -1.26 -5.64 4.27
CA VAL A 243 -0.56 -5.18 5.48
C VAL A 243 0.93 -4.98 5.26
N LEU A 244 1.42 -3.77 5.56
CA LEU A 244 2.85 -3.47 5.73
C LEU A 244 3.14 -3.36 7.24
N PRO A 245 3.87 -4.34 7.84
CA PRO A 245 4.10 -4.37 9.28
C PRO A 245 4.97 -3.21 9.76
N THR A 246 4.69 -2.69 10.96
CA THR A 246 5.50 -1.64 11.59
C THR A 246 6.60 -2.19 12.50
N ASP A 247 6.56 -3.49 12.77
CA ASP A 247 7.47 -4.21 13.68
C ASP A 247 8.56 -5.04 12.96
N LEU A 248 8.71 -4.89 11.65
CA LEU A 248 9.78 -5.50 10.87
C LEU A 248 10.82 -4.47 10.44
N GLY A 249 12.09 -4.89 10.44
CA GLY A 249 13.21 -4.09 9.92
C GLY A 249 13.17 -3.94 8.40
N LEU A 250 13.83 -2.89 7.89
CA LEU A 250 13.81 -2.57 6.46
C LEU A 250 14.37 -3.71 5.59
N GLU A 251 15.47 -4.35 6.01
CA GLU A 251 16.07 -5.47 5.28
C GLU A 251 15.10 -6.67 5.20
N GLU A 252 14.39 -6.99 6.28
CA GLU A 252 13.45 -8.11 6.30
C GLU A 252 12.24 -7.87 5.40
N ILE A 253 11.69 -6.65 5.42
CA ILE A 253 10.61 -6.23 4.53
C ILE A 253 11.05 -6.37 3.08
N THR A 254 12.15 -5.74 2.71
CA THR A 254 12.61 -5.70 1.32
C THR A 254 13.03 -7.09 0.81
N ARG A 255 13.62 -7.93 1.69
CA ARG A 255 13.90 -9.33 1.36
C ARG A 255 12.63 -10.12 1.06
N SER A 256 11.58 -9.93 1.86
CA SER A 256 10.29 -10.61 1.64
C SER A 256 9.65 -10.15 0.33
N GLN A 257 9.73 -8.85 0.03
CA GLN A 257 9.30 -8.28 -1.25
C GLN A 257 10.11 -8.85 -2.43
N ALA A 258 11.43 -9.03 -2.29
CA ALA A 258 12.24 -9.64 -3.34
C ALA A 258 11.76 -11.06 -3.69
N VAL A 259 11.38 -11.85 -2.70
CA VAL A 259 10.78 -13.19 -2.89
C VAL A 259 9.40 -13.08 -3.54
N GLY A 260 8.55 -12.18 -3.06
CA GLY A 260 7.19 -11.99 -3.60
C GLY A 260 7.17 -11.52 -5.06
N PHE A 261 8.04 -10.56 -5.42
CA PHE A 261 8.16 -10.12 -6.81
C PHE A 261 8.71 -11.21 -7.72
N GLU A 262 9.66 -12.01 -7.27
CA GLU A 262 10.16 -13.15 -8.06
C GLU A 262 9.08 -14.23 -8.27
N ASP A 263 8.22 -14.48 -7.28
CA ASP A 263 7.07 -15.37 -7.41
C ASP A 263 6.05 -14.82 -8.42
N SER A 264 5.69 -13.54 -8.31
CA SER A 264 4.80 -12.87 -9.28
C SER A 264 5.39 -12.82 -10.69
N PHE A 265 6.71 -12.69 -10.83
CA PHE A 265 7.37 -12.77 -12.13
C PHE A 265 7.27 -14.16 -12.76
N LYS A 266 7.44 -15.23 -11.97
CA LYS A 266 7.22 -16.61 -12.47
C LYS A 266 5.76 -16.83 -12.86
N HIS A 267 4.82 -16.26 -12.11
CA HIS A 267 3.40 -16.29 -12.46
C HIS A 267 3.12 -15.53 -13.76
N PHE A 268 3.71 -14.34 -13.96
CA PHE A 268 3.66 -13.62 -15.23
C PHE A 268 4.23 -14.44 -16.39
N ALA A 269 5.39 -15.08 -16.20
CA ALA A 269 6.00 -15.94 -17.24
C ALA A 269 5.11 -17.12 -17.61
N LYS A 270 4.42 -17.73 -16.64
CA LYS A 270 3.43 -18.79 -16.88
C LYS A 270 2.23 -18.28 -17.66
N ASP A 271 1.68 -17.10 -17.31
CA ASP A 271 0.63 -16.47 -18.07
C ASP A 271 1.09 -16.15 -19.50
N CYS A 272 2.27 -15.55 -19.67
CA CYS A 272 2.87 -15.21 -20.95
C CYS A 272 3.00 -16.44 -21.84
N ALA A 273 3.59 -17.53 -21.35
CA ALA A 273 3.79 -18.78 -22.10
C ALA A 273 2.47 -19.37 -22.67
N SER A 274 1.33 -19.00 -22.12
CA SER A 274 0.01 -19.43 -22.58
C SER A 274 -0.62 -18.51 -23.64
N LYS A 275 0.07 -17.46 -24.08
CA LYS A 275 -0.49 -16.40 -24.95
C LYS A 275 0.33 -16.22 -26.23
N ASP A 276 -0.34 -16.03 -27.35
CA ASP A 276 0.28 -15.83 -28.67
C ASP A 276 1.13 -14.57 -28.79
N ASN A 277 0.88 -13.58 -27.93
CA ASN A 277 1.65 -12.34 -27.88
C ASN A 277 2.82 -12.35 -26.87
N CYS A 278 3.17 -13.53 -26.33
CA CYS A 278 4.41 -13.67 -25.55
C CYS A 278 5.63 -13.50 -26.47
N PRO A 279 6.71 -12.79 -26.05
CA PRO A 279 7.90 -12.62 -26.87
C PRO A 279 8.73 -13.90 -27.06
N TYR A 280 8.49 -14.92 -26.26
CA TYR A 280 9.23 -16.18 -26.24
C TYR A 280 8.28 -17.38 -26.20
N GLU A 281 8.63 -18.43 -26.92
CA GLU A 281 7.98 -19.73 -26.85
C GLU A 281 8.67 -20.62 -25.81
N GLY A 282 7.97 -21.63 -25.29
CA GLY A 282 8.51 -22.63 -24.37
C GLY A 282 7.73 -22.78 -23.07
N THR A 283 8.33 -23.44 -22.09
CA THR A 283 7.75 -23.59 -20.76
C THR A 283 7.80 -22.26 -19.99
N ALA A 284 7.03 -22.14 -18.91
CA ALA A 284 7.05 -20.95 -18.05
C ALA A 284 8.47 -20.61 -17.55
N GLU A 285 9.26 -21.64 -17.19
CA GLU A 285 10.63 -21.50 -16.73
C GLU A 285 11.55 -20.97 -17.84
N GLN A 286 11.40 -21.48 -19.07
CA GLN A 286 12.16 -21.03 -20.24
C GLN A 286 11.80 -19.57 -20.59
N VAL A 287 10.52 -19.23 -20.55
CA VAL A 287 10.07 -17.85 -20.79
C VAL A 287 10.63 -16.90 -19.72
N ALA A 288 10.58 -17.28 -18.44
CA ALA A 288 11.15 -16.47 -17.35
C ALA A 288 12.67 -16.26 -17.55
N GLU A 289 13.42 -17.33 -17.90
CA GLU A 289 14.87 -17.24 -18.13
C GLU A 289 15.21 -16.39 -19.35
N ASN A 290 14.46 -16.53 -20.43
CA ASN A 290 14.66 -15.73 -21.63
C ASN A 290 14.38 -14.24 -21.40
N ILE A 291 13.31 -13.90 -20.66
CA ILE A 291 13.03 -12.50 -20.27
C ILE A 291 14.17 -11.98 -19.39
N ARG A 292 14.60 -12.72 -18.37
CA ARG A 292 15.72 -12.33 -17.50
C ARG A 292 17.01 -12.10 -18.31
N SER A 293 17.36 -13.01 -19.20
CA SER A 293 18.54 -12.89 -20.08
C SER A 293 18.43 -11.65 -20.97
N PHE A 294 17.23 -11.34 -21.48
CA PHE A 294 16.99 -10.13 -22.24
C PHE A 294 17.25 -8.88 -21.38
N LEU A 295 16.67 -8.79 -20.17
CA LEU A 295 16.88 -7.67 -19.25
C LEU A 295 18.37 -7.43 -18.96
N VAL A 296 19.11 -8.49 -18.65
CA VAL A 296 20.56 -8.42 -18.41
C VAL A 296 21.32 -7.93 -19.65
N SER A 297 20.92 -8.39 -20.84
CA SER A 297 21.58 -8.01 -22.10
C SER A 297 21.47 -6.52 -22.43
N LEU A 298 20.43 -5.86 -21.90
CA LEU A 298 20.21 -4.42 -22.11
C LEU A 298 21.22 -3.54 -21.37
N GLU A 299 21.93 -4.02 -20.38
CA GLU A 299 23.02 -3.25 -19.75
C GLU A 299 24.19 -3.03 -20.74
N SER A 300 24.52 -4.04 -21.51
CA SER A 300 25.58 -3.92 -22.53
C SER A 300 25.09 -3.42 -23.89
N ASN A 301 23.80 -3.64 -24.18
CA ASN A 301 23.19 -3.29 -25.47
C ASN A 301 21.84 -2.59 -25.27
N PRO A 302 21.83 -1.39 -24.70
CA PRO A 302 20.58 -0.67 -24.42
C PRO A 302 19.87 -0.26 -25.71
N LEU A 303 18.53 -0.25 -25.67
CA LEU A 303 17.73 0.16 -26.82
C LEU A 303 17.52 1.69 -26.82
N PRO A 304 17.77 2.36 -27.95
CA PRO A 304 17.50 3.80 -28.06
C PRO A 304 16.00 4.07 -28.05
N VAL A 305 15.59 5.05 -27.24
CA VAL A 305 14.20 5.53 -27.14
C VAL A 305 14.24 7.05 -27.14
N ARG A 306 14.03 7.69 -28.28
CA ARG A 306 14.13 9.14 -28.44
C ARG A 306 15.51 9.66 -28.01
N ASP A 307 15.57 10.48 -26.96
CA ASP A 307 16.78 11.04 -26.36
C ASP A 307 17.31 10.22 -25.17
N ARG A 308 16.67 9.08 -24.86
CA ARG A 308 17.02 8.18 -23.74
C ARG A 308 17.46 6.80 -24.26
N MET A 309 17.99 6.01 -23.33
CA MET A 309 18.32 4.60 -23.57
C MET A 309 17.51 3.74 -22.58
N LEU A 310 16.83 2.73 -23.08
CA LEU A 310 16.27 1.66 -22.22
C LEU A 310 17.39 0.67 -21.91
N ASN A 311 18.00 0.79 -20.74
CA ASN A 311 18.98 -0.17 -20.21
C ASN A 311 18.31 -1.28 -19.37
N GLY A 312 19.09 -2.21 -18.84
CA GLY A 312 18.59 -3.34 -18.05
C GLY A 312 17.90 -2.92 -16.77
N SER A 313 18.41 -1.89 -16.07
CA SER A 313 17.84 -1.41 -14.82
C SER A 313 16.47 -0.75 -15.02
N LEU A 314 16.32 0.09 -16.04
CA LEU A 314 15.02 0.68 -16.40
C LEU A 314 14.03 -0.39 -16.86
N ALA A 315 14.47 -1.34 -17.68
CA ALA A 315 13.62 -2.44 -18.14
C ALA A 315 13.19 -3.37 -16.98
N THR A 316 14.09 -3.68 -16.06
CA THR A 316 13.79 -4.49 -14.87
C THR A 316 12.79 -3.77 -13.95
N SER A 317 12.95 -2.46 -13.75
CA SER A 317 12.01 -1.64 -12.99
C SER A 317 10.64 -1.55 -13.65
N ALA A 318 10.58 -1.45 -14.99
CA ALA A 318 9.34 -1.53 -15.75
C ALA A 318 8.62 -2.86 -15.52
N VAL A 319 9.32 -4.00 -15.64
CA VAL A 319 8.76 -5.32 -15.38
C VAL A 319 8.24 -5.40 -13.95
N LEU A 320 9.05 -5.06 -12.94
CA LEU A 320 8.66 -5.11 -11.54
C LEU A 320 7.38 -4.31 -11.28
N SER A 321 7.28 -3.09 -11.80
CA SER A 321 6.15 -2.19 -11.57
C SER A 321 4.84 -2.66 -12.20
N TYR A 322 4.88 -3.63 -13.12
CA TYR A 322 3.71 -4.24 -13.78
C TYR A 322 3.41 -5.66 -13.30
N LEU A 323 3.96 -6.07 -12.14
CA LEU A 323 3.63 -7.33 -11.48
C LEU A 323 2.57 -7.19 -10.38
N TYR A 324 2.12 -5.98 -10.09
CA TYR A 324 1.18 -5.70 -9.00
C TYR A 324 -0.24 -6.19 -9.26
N PHE A 325 -0.75 -6.05 -10.49
CA PHE A 325 -2.17 -6.28 -10.82
C PHE A 325 -2.30 -7.11 -12.10
N PRO A 326 -2.23 -8.45 -12.03
CA PRO A 326 -2.15 -9.34 -13.20
C PRO A 326 -3.21 -9.08 -14.28
N SER A 327 -4.48 -8.92 -13.90
CA SER A 327 -5.59 -8.75 -14.85
C SER A 327 -5.43 -7.49 -15.72
N ARG A 328 -4.92 -6.41 -15.14
CA ARG A 328 -4.75 -5.11 -15.79
C ARG A 328 -3.38 -4.97 -16.46
N ASP A 329 -2.32 -5.42 -15.78
CA ASP A 329 -0.95 -5.07 -16.10
C ASP A 329 -0.26 -6.11 -17.02
N TYR A 330 -0.55 -7.40 -16.87
CA TYR A 330 0.10 -8.45 -17.67
C TYR A 330 -0.11 -8.32 -19.18
N PRO A 331 -1.32 -8.01 -19.71
CA PRO A 331 -1.47 -7.78 -21.15
C PRO A 331 -0.55 -6.70 -21.70
N ARG A 332 -0.48 -5.58 -20.99
CA ARG A 332 0.34 -4.42 -21.37
C ARG A 332 1.84 -4.73 -21.30
N LEU A 333 2.27 -5.44 -20.25
CA LEU A 333 3.66 -5.87 -20.09
C LEU A 333 4.09 -6.83 -21.18
N ARG A 334 3.24 -7.81 -21.57
CA ARG A 334 3.53 -8.72 -22.68
C ARG A 334 3.75 -7.99 -24.00
N GLU A 335 2.85 -7.06 -24.34
CA GLU A 335 2.95 -6.26 -25.58
C GLU A 335 4.24 -5.41 -25.58
N ALA A 336 4.56 -4.76 -24.48
CA ALA A 336 5.77 -3.96 -24.35
C ALA A 336 7.06 -4.79 -24.46
N LEU A 337 7.09 -5.95 -23.79
CA LEU A 337 8.21 -6.90 -23.92
C LEU A 337 8.33 -7.45 -25.34
N LYS A 338 7.22 -7.78 -26.01
CA LYS A 338 7.25 -8.24 -27.40
C LYS A 338 7.85 -7.20 -28.33
N ALA A 339 7.44 -5.94 -28.21
CA ALA A 339 8.01 -4.83 -28.98
C ALA A 339 9.52 -4.69 -28.74
N ALA A 340 9.95 -4.73 -27.47
CA ALA A 340 11.36 -4.59 -27.11
C ALA A 340 12.22 -5.78 -27.61
N VAL A 341 11.73 -7.01 -27.47
CA VAL A 341 12.45 -8.23 -27.83
C VAL A 341 12.48 -8.44 -29.35
N SER A 342 11.30 -8.41 -29.99
CA SER A 342 11.14 -8.80 -31.41
C SER A 342 11.48 -7.65 -32.36
N ASP A 343 10.99 -6.45 -32.05
CA ASP A 343 11.09 -5.29 -32.94
C ASP A 343 12.24 -4.35 -32.58
N LYS A 344 12.98 -4.65 -31.50
CA LYS A 344 14.02 -3.79 -30.90
C LYS A 344 13.49 -2.38 -30.57
N ASN A 345 12.20 -2.26 -30.32
CA ASN A 345 11.52 -1.04 -29.92
C ASN A 345 11.34 -0.99 -28.41
N GLY A 346 12.20 -0.24 -27.69
CA GLY A 346 12.14 -0.08 -26.25
C GLY A 346 11.07 0.91 -25.76
N GLU A 347 10.46 1.69 -26.67
CA GLU A 347 9.56 2.80 -26.29
C GLU A 347 8.34 2.33 -25.47
N PRO A 348 7.61 1.25 -25.82
CA PRO A 348 6.47 0.81 -25.00
C PRO A 348 6.88 0.40 -23.58
N LEU A 349 8.02 -0.29 -23.42
CA LEU A 349 8.46 -0.75 -22.10
C LEU A 349 8.92 0.43 -21.21
N LEU A 350 9.64 1.40 -21.80
CA LEU A 350 10.03 2.62 -21.08
C LEU A 350 8.81 3.48 -20.74
N ALA A 351 7.81 3.57 -21.62
CA ALA A 351 6.56 4.29 -21.35
C ALA A 351 5.75 3.70 -20.19
N LEU A 352 5.79 2.37 -20.00
CA LEU A 352 5.19 1.72 -18.83
C LEU A 352 5.87 2.18 -17.52
N LEU A 353 7.19 2.28 -17.50
CA LEU A 353 7.93 2.78 -16.36
C LEU A 353 7.63 4.26 -16.09
N ASP A 354 7.66 5.08 -17.16
CA ASP A 354 7.39 6.53 -17.07
C ASP A 354 5.98 6.78 -16.50
N GLU A 355 4.97 6.02 -16.93
CA GLU A 355 3.60 6.07 -16.37
C GLU A 355 3.58 5.79 -14.86
N ARG A 356 4.29 4.76 -14.41
CA ARG A 356 4.32 4.36 -13.00
C ARG A 356 5.12 5.31 -12.11
N SER A 357 6.16 5.91 -12.64
CA SER A 357 7.00 6.88 -11.93
C SER A 357 6.49 8.31 -12.02
N GLY A 358 5.43 8.58 -12.79
CA GLY A 358 4.92 9.93 -13.03
C GLY A 358 5.82 10.78 -13.92
N ARG A 359 6.80 10.19 -14.63
CA ARG A 359 7.70 10.91 -15.52
C ARG A 359 7.00 11.29 -16.82
N GLN A 360 7.04 12.56 -17.15
CA GLN A 360 6.45 13.11 -18.38
C GLN A 360 7.43 13.04 -19.55
N ILE A 361 6.89 13.20 -20.77
CA ILE A 361 7.68 13.16 -22.01
C ILE A 361 8.76 14.26 -22.09
N ASP A 362 8.55 15.37 -21.39
CA ASP A 362 9.50 16.48 -21.28
C ASP A 362 10.55 16.30 -20.17
N GLY A 363 10.56 15.15 -19.51
CA GLY A 363 11.51 14.78 -18.45
C GLY A 363 11.11 15.21 -17.05
N ARG A 364 10.03 15.96 -16.88
CA ARG A 364 9.54 16.35 -15.54
C ARG A 364 8.79 15.22 -14.86
N TYR A 365 8.88 15.16 -13.54
CA TYR A 365 8.05 14.31 -12.71
C TYR A 365 6.86 15.10 -12.15
N ILE A 366 5.65 14.47 -12.18
CA ILE A 366 4.41 15.15 -11.78
C ILE A 366 4.22 15.22 -10.26
N ASP A 367 4.96 14.42 -9.52
CA ASP A 367 4.87 14.34 -8.07
C ASP A 367 6.25 14.08 -7.42
N ASN A 368 6.24 14.01 -6.10
CA ASN A 368 7.43 13.75 -5.30
C ASN A 368 7.40 12.35 -4.65
N ALA A 369 6.63 11.42 -5.16
CA ALA A 369 6.39 10.12 -4.52
C ALA A 369 7.70 9.35 -4.23
N ALA A 370 8.68 9.39 -5.13
CA ALA A 370 9.98 8.73 -4.93
C ALA A 370 10.79 9.35 -3.78
N ASP A 371 10.82 10.68 -3.66
CA ASP A 371 11.52 11.37 -2.58
C ASP A 371 10.82 11.14 -1.24
N ALA A 372 9.49 11.22 -1.22
CA ALA A 372 8.68 10.93 -0.04
C ALA A 372 8.81 9.47 0.39
N PHE A 373 8.91 8.52 -0.57
CA PHE A 373 9.15 7.11 -0.28
C PHE A 373 10.42 6.91 0.55
N TYR A 374 11.53 7.48 0.11
CA TYR A 374 12.79 7.39 0.86
C TYR A 374 12.70 8.12 2.20
N ALA A 375 12.15 9.34 2.23
CA ALA A 375 12.07 10.13 3.44
C ALA A 375 11.27 9.42 4.55
N VAL A 376 10.11 8.88 4.24
CA VAL A 376 9.28 8.14 5.18
C VAL A 376 9.94 6.82 5.57
N THR A 377 10.34 6.02 4.58
CA THR A 377 10.90 4.68 4.82
C THR A 377 12.15 4.73 5.69
N CYS A 378 13.06 5.69 5.44
CA CYS A 378 14.32 5.80 6.18
C CYS A 378 14.14 6.40 7.58
N LEU A 379 13.04 7.15 7.84
CA LEU A 379 12.69 7.61 9.19
C LEU A 379 11.98 6.54 10.01
N ASP A 380 11.09 5.78 9.39
CA ASP A 380 10.33 4.74 10.08
C ASP A 380 11.19 3.53 10.46
N ARG A 381 12.26 3.27 9.69
CA ARG A 381 13.06 2.04 9.83
C ARG A 381 14.53 2.31 9.68
N GLN A 382 15.24 2.13 10.77
CA GLN A 382 16.69 2.23 10.76
C GLN A 382 17.31 1.19 9.84
N TYR A 383 18.27 1.64 9.03
CA TYR A 383 19.14 0.77 8.28
C TYR A 383 20.57 1.33 8.33
N SER A 384 21.53 0.46 8.67
CA SER A 384 22.95 0.84 8.75
C SER A 384 23.77 -0.22 8.04
N ALA A 385 24.44 0.16 6.97
CA ALA A 385 25.29 -0.73 6.18
C ALA A 385 26.33 0.08 5.41
N THR A 386 27.48 -0.51 5.16
CA THR A 386 28.46 0.01 4.19
C THR A 386 28.06 -0.42 2.77
N ALA A 387 28.62 0.22 1.75
CA ALA A 387 28.45 -0.21 0.37
C ALA A 387 28.93 -1.66 0.14
N SER A 388 29.96 -2.10 0.87
CA SER A 388 30.43 -3.49 0.83
C SER A 388 29.39 -4.46 1.38
N ASP A 389 28.72 -4.11 2.49
CA ASP A 389 27.69 -4.95 3.10
C ASP A 389 26.49 -5.10 2.14
N VAL A 390 26.08 -4.00 1.50
CA VAL A 390 24.99 -4.01 0.51
C VAL A 390 25.37 -4.81 -0.74
N SER A 391 26.63 -4.72 -1.20
CA SER A 391 27.12 -5.53 -2.33
C SER A 391 27.05 -7.02 -2.03
N GLU A 392 27.47 -7.45 -0.83
CA GLU A 392 27.36 -8.84 -0.40
C GLU A 392 25.89 -9.27 -0.21
N LEU A 393 25.04 -8.36 0.28
CA LEU A 393 23.61 -8.60 0.37
C LEU A 393 22.97 -8.81 -1.01
N ALA A 394 23.32 -7.97 -1.99
CA ALA A 394 22.85 -8.09 -3.37
C ALA A 394 23.20 -9.45 -4.01
N LYS A 395 24.44 -9.94 -3.77
CA LYS A 395 24.85 -11.28 -4.22
C LYS A 395 24.00 -12.39 -3.59
N ARG A 396 23.72 -12.29 -2.28
CA ARG A 396 22.85 -13.26 -1.59
C ARG A 396 21.41 -13.20 -2.10
N TRP A 397 20.86 -12.00 -2.28
CA TRP A 397 19.49 -11.86 -2.73
C TRP A 397 19.29 -12.24 -4.20
N LYS A 398 20.31 -12.10 -5.05
CA LYS A 398 20.29 -12.64 -6.42
C LYS A 398 20.06 -14.16 -6.45
N GLN A 399 20.39 -14.90 -5.38
CA GLN A 399 20.13 -16.35 -5.29
C GLN A 399 18.65 -16.67 -5.00
N ILE A 400 17.95 -15.83 -4.26
CA ILE A 400 16.54 -16.03 -3.89
C ILE A 400 15.58 -15.31 -4.83
N SER A 401 16.02 -14.24 -5.46
CA SER A 401 15.31 -13.44 -6.45
C SER A 401 16.26 -13.06 -7.57
N PRO A 402 16.47 -13.96 -8.55
CA PRO A 402 17.45 -13.76 -9.63
C PRO A 402 17.19 -12.53 -10.48
N THR A 403 15.92 -12.10 -10.57
CA THR A 403 15.51 -10.96 -11.40
C THR A 403 15.64 -9.63 -10.65
N PHE A 404 15.18 -9.56 -9.39
CA PHE A 404 15.02 -8.29 -8.67
C PHE A 404 15.92 -8.14 -7.44
N GLY A 405 16.47 -9.23 -6.94
CA GLY A 405 17.15 -9.26 -5.65
C GLY A 405 18.31 -8.28 -5.52
N ALA A 406 19.13 -8.14 -6.56
CA ALA A 406 20.26 -7.20 -6.52
C ALA A 406 19.79 -5.74 -6.46
N GLY A 407 18.85 -5.35 -7.31
CA GLY A 407 18.28 -3.99 -7.33
C GLY A 407 17.60 -3.63 -6.01
N LEU A 408 16.77 -4.54 -5.46
CA LEU A 408 16.09 -4.32 -4.19
C LEU A 408 17.08 -4.21 -3.01
N ALA A 409 18.18 -4.96 -3.01
CA ALA A 409 19.22 -4.83 -2.00
C ALA A 409 19.88 -3.44 -2.05
N TRP A 410 20.24 -2.96 -3.26
CA TRP A 410 20.81 -1.63 -3.42
C TRP A 410 19.79 -0.50 -3.14
N GLY A 411 18.50 -0.76 -3.28
CA GLY A 411 17.42 0.15 -2.88
C GLY A 411 17.40 0.48 -1.37
N LEU A 412 18.09 -0.29 -0.53
CA LEU A 412 18.29 -0.01 0.90
C LEU A 412 19.37 1.05 1.16
N PHE A 413 20.31 1.23 0.24
CA PHE A 413 21.51 2.02 0.46
C PHE A 413 21.26 3.50 0.75
N PRO A 414 20.26 4.18 0.16
CA PRO A 414 19.90 5.53 0.55
C PRO A 414 19.61 5.70 2.05
N CYS A 415 18.95 4.71 2.68
CA CYS A 415 18.64 4.75 4.11
C CYS A 415 19.86 4.56 5.01
N ALA A 416 20.89 3.86 4.55
CA ALA A 416 22.13 3.68 5.32
C ALA A 416 22.86 4.99 5.64
N ASN A 417 22.60 6.03 4.86
CA ASN A 417 23.23 7.36 4.99
C ASN A 417 22.19 8.47 5.20
N TRP A 418 20.98 8.13 5.66
CA TRP A 418 19.91 9.10 5.78
C TRP A 418 20.27 10.24 6.75
N PRO A 419 20.08 11.52 6.37
CA PRO A 419 20.58 12.67 7.13
C PRO A 419 19.68 13.11 8.31
N ALA A 420 18.69 12.32 8.67
CA ALA A 420 17.82 12.55 9.81
C ALA A 420 17.82 11.32 10.74
N LYS A 421 17.56 11.54 12.02
CA LYS A 421 17.41 10.44 12.95
C LYS A 421 16.07 9.75 12.74
N GLU A 422 16.06 8.45 12.84
CA GLU A 422 14.87 7.65 12.93
C GLU A 422 13.98 8.08 14.12
N THR A 423 12.69 7.84 13.99
CA THR A 423 11.72 8.13 15.06
C THR A 423 11.56 7.01 16.06
N GLY A 424 12.23 5.91 15.86
CA GLY A 424 12.37 4.79 16.79
C GLY A 424 12.57 3.45 16.09
N PRO A 425 13.13 2.45 16.78
CA PRO A 425 13.28 1.11 16.25
C PRO A 425 11.90 0.49 16.01
N ALA A 426 11.84 -0.50 15.12
CA ALA A 426 10.64 -1.32 14.92
C ALA A 426 10.16 -1.87 16.28
N LYS A 427 8.90 -1.61 16.59
CA LYS A 427 8.29 -1.99 17.88
C LYS A 427 7.35 -3.16 17.66
N ASN A 428 7.21 -4.03 18.67
CA ASN A 428 6.10 -4.99 18.67
C ASN A 428 4.78 -4.23 18.66
N VAL A 429 3.90 -4.60 17.75
CA VAL A 429 2.54 -4.04 17.66
C VAL A 429 1.78 -4.38 18.94
N ASN A 430 1.25 -3.35 19.61
CA ASN A 430 0.47 -3.49 20.83
C ASN A 430 -0.86 -2.72 20.69
N ILE A 431 -1.83 -3.32 20.01
CA ILE A 431 -3.16 -2.74 19.79
C ILE A 431 -4.16 -3.44 20.70
N GLU A 432 -4.64 -2.73 21.72
CA GLU A 432 -5.65 -3.20 22.66
C GLU A 432 -6.78 -2.18 22.85
N GLY A 433 -7.98 -2.66 23.11
CA GLY A 433 -9.13 -1.81 23.42
C GLY A 433 -9.73 -1.05 22.25
N THR A 434 -9.41 -1.43 21.02
CA THR A 434 -9.97 -0.86 19.79
C THR A 434 -11.35 -1.44 19.45
N ALA A 435 -12.10 -0.74 18.59
CA ALA A 435 -13.12 -1.37 17.78
C ALA A 435 -12.50 -2.52 16.94
N PRO A 436 -13.29 -3.49 16.47
CA PRO A 436 -12.78 -4.58 15.63
C PRO A 436 -12.12 -4.03 14.35
N ILE A 437 -10.95 -4.60 13.98
CA ILE A 437 -10.19 -4.23 12.78
C ILE A 437 -10.32 -5.34 11.75
N LEU A 438 -10.72 -5.01 10.52
CA LEU A 438 -10.75 -5.93 9.39
C LEU A 438 -9.41 -5.88 8.66
N ILE A 439 -8.71 -7.00 8.65
CA ILE A 439 -7.45 -7.19 7.93
C ILE A 439 -7.77 -7.93 6.64
N VAL A 440 -7.31 -7.39 5.52
CA VAL A 440 -7.46 -8.01 4.20
C VAL A 440 -6.07 -8.32 3.65
N SER A 441 -5.90 -9.51 3.08
CA SER A 441 -4.62 -9.96 2.58
C SER A 441 -4.79 -10.74 1.28
N THR A 442 -3.74 -10.79 0.46
CA THR A 442 -3.70 -11.62 -0.75
C THR A 442 -2.57 -12.62 -0.62
N THR A 443 -2.82 -13.91 -0.93
CA THR A 443 -1.87 -15.00 -0.71
C THR A 443 -0.52 -14.74 -1.40
N HIS A 444 -0.55 -14.33 -2.66
CA HIS A 444 0.62 -14.08 -3.50
C HIS A 444 0.77 -12.57 -3.81
N ASP A 445 0.70 -11.74 -2.76
CA ASP A 445 0.96 -10.31 -2.90
C ASP A 445 2.47 -10.06 -3.02
N PRO A 446 2.96 -9.44 -4.11
CA PRO A 446 4.40 -9.22 -4.30
C PRO A 446 4.99 -8.18 -3.36
N ALA A 447 4.21 -7.18 -2.96
CA ALA A 447 4.68 -6.02 -2.22
C ALA A 447 4.37 -6.10 -0.72
N THR A 448 3.25 -6.73 -0.37
CA THR A 448 2.81 -6.97 1.02
C THR A 448 2.39 -8.44 1.20
N PRO A 449 3.38 -9.36 1.27
CA PRO A 449 3.13 -10.80 1.32
C PRO A 449 2.09 -11.21 2.35
N GLY A 450 1.18 -12.14 1.99
CA GLY A 450 0.03 -12.55 2.78
C GLY A 450 0.33 -12.93 4.22
N MET A 451 1.50 -13.49 4.48
CA MET A 451 2.00 -13.82 5.81
C MET A 451 2.05 -12.62 6.78
N TRP A 452 2.13 -11.40 6.26
CA TRP A 452 2.13 -10.20 7.10
C TRP A 452 0.74 -9.87 7.64
N GLY A 453 -0.31 -10.13 6.86
CA GLY A 453 -1.69 -10.04 7.33
C GLY A 453 -1.98 -11.07 8.42
N GLU A 454 -1.51 -12.31 8.27
CA GLU A 454 -1.59 -13.34 9.30
C GLU A 454 -0.85 -12.94 10.59
N LYS A 455 0.36 -12.39 10.45
CA LYS A 455 1.15 -11.90 11.59
C LYS A 455 0.37 -10.83 12.36
N LEU A 456 -0.12 -9.79 11.67
CA LEU A 456 -0.89 -8.71 12.30
C LEU A 456 -2.18 -9.24 12.97
N SER A 457 -2.90 -10.14 12.31
CA SER A 457 -4.12 -10.74 12.88
C SER A 457 -3.84 -11.50 14.18
N ASN A 458 -2.68 -12.14 14.31
CA ASN A 458 -2.26 -12.80 15.55
C ASN A 458 -1.85 -11.80 16.65
N GLN A 459 -1.40 -10.60 16.29
CA GLN A 459 -1.00 -9.56 17.25
C GLN A 459 -2.19 -8.73 17.72
N VAL A 460 -3.21 -8.54 16.89
CA VAL A 460 -4.39 -7.71 17.20
C VAL A 460 -5.56 -8.60 17.59
N ARG A 461 -5.79 -8.75 18.89
CA ARG A 461 -6.82 -9.68 19.42
C ARG A 461 -8.23 -9.42 18.87
N ASN A 462 -8.61 -8.17 18.66
CA ASN A 462 -9.92 -7.78 18.14
C ASN A 462 -9.87 -7.51 16.63
N SER A 463 -9.38 -8.50 15.87
CA SER A 463 -9.32 -8.43 14.40
C SER A 463 -9.95 -9.66 13.74
N ARG A 464 -10.21 -9.56 12.44
CA ARG A 464 -10.49 -10.70 11.55
C ARG A 464 -9.66 -10.55 10.29
N LEU A 465 -9.14 -11.68 9.81
CA LEU A 465 -8.39 -11.77 8.57
C LEU A 465 -9.27 -12.39 7.48
N ILE A 466 -9.38 -11.68 6.36
CA ILE A 466 -9.95 -12.21 5.12
C ILE A 466 -8.83 -12.27 4.10
N THR A 467 -8.62 -13.45 3.52
CA THR A 467 -7.55 -13.69 2.56
C THR A 467 -8.14 -13.95 1.17
N TRP A 468 -7.62 -13.27 0.17
CA TRP A 468 -7.89 -13.61 -1.21
C TRP A 468 -6.79 -14.53 -1.73
N ASP A 469 -7.17 -15.74 -2.18
CA ASP A 469 -6.22 -16.68 -2.77
C ASP A 469 -5.98 -16.32 -4.26
N ALA A 470 -5.07 -15.40 -4.46
CA ALA A 470 -4.74 -14.84 -5.78
C ALA A 470 -3.34 -14.25 -5.84
N TYR A 471 -2.90 -13.93 -7.06
CA TYR A 471 -1.76 -13.06 -7.34
C TYR A 471 -2.29 -11.64 -7.54
N ASN A 472 -2.10 -10.77 -6.58
CA ASN A 472 -2.50 -9.36 -6.69
C ASN A 472 -1.94 -8.56 -5.52
N HIS A 473 -1.62 -7.28 -5.74
CA HIS A 473 -1.32 -6.37 -4.64
C HIS A 473 -2.61 -5.75 -4.11
N THR A 474 -2.90 -5.95 -2.83
CA THR A 474 -4.18 -5.62 -2.19
C THR A 474 -5.37 -6.38 -2.80
N ALA A 475 -6.55 -6.33 -2.20
CA ALA A 475 -7.67 -7.16 -2.63
C ALA A 475 -8.99 -6.41 -2.84
N TYR A 476 -9.31 -5.40 -2.02
CA TYR A 476 -10.58 -4.68 -2.12
C TYR A 476 -10.67 -3.88 -3.42
N GLN A 477 -11.74 -4.09 -4.17
CA GLN A 477 -12.01 -3.54 -5.51
C GLN A 477 -10.95 -3.94 -6.55
N GLN A 478 -10.42 -5.19 -6.42
CA GLN A 478 -9.46 -5.75 -7.36
C GLN A 478 -9.98 -6.98 -8.12
N GLY A 479 -11.28 -7.27 -8.02
CA GLY A 479 -11.93 -8.32 -8.80
C GLY A 479 -12.41 -9.53 -8.01
N SER A 480 -12.38 -9.49 -6.67
CA SER A 480 -12.99 -10.51 -5.82
C SER A 480 -14.29 -10.00 -5.20
N SER A 481 -15.42 -10.46 -5.70
CA SER A 481 -16.73 -10.10 -5.11
C SER A 481 -16.85 -10.55 -3.65
N CYS A 482 -16.24 -11.67 -3.28
CA CYS A 482 -16.18 -12.15 -1.91
C CYS A 482 -15.49 -11.14 -0.97
N ILE A 483 -14.33 -10.62 -1.36
CA ILE A 483 -13.63 -9.57 -0.59
C ILE A 483 -14.46 -8.30 -0.54
N ASP A 484 -14.98 -7.87 -1.69
CA ASP A 484 -15.72 -6.61 -1.82
C ASP A 484 -16.99 -6.62 -0.94
N GLU A 485 -17.75 -7.72 -0.93
CA GLU A 485 -18.94 -7.88 -0.10
C GLU A 485 -18.62 -7.83 1.40
N VAL A 486 -17.55 -8.50 1.84
CA VAL A 486 -17.15 -8.51 3.26
C VAL A 486 -16.69 -7.13 3.71
N VAL A 487 -15.88 -6.45 2.91
CA VAL A 487 -15.38 -5.10 3.23
C VAL A 487 -16.52 -4.09 3.24
N ASP A 488 -17.38 -4.10 2.23
CA ASP A 488 -18.54 -3.21 2.15
C ASP A 488 -19.50 -3.45 3.33
N PHE A 489 -19.81 -4.72 3.64
CA PHE A 489 -20.68 -5.05 4.75
C PHE A 489 -20.12 -4.57 6.09
N TYR A 490 -18.81 -4.78 6.32
CA TYR A 490 -18.15 -4.28 7.53
C TYR A 490 -18.18 -2.74 7.58
N LEU A 491 -17.81 -2.05 6.51
CA LEU A 491 -17.81 -0.59 6.47
C LEU A 491 -19.22 0.00 6.63
N LEU A 492 -20.26 -0.62 6.07
CA LEU A 492 -21.64 -0.12 6.13
C LEU A 492 -22.36 -0.49 7.43
N GLN A 493 -22.15 -1.69 7.95
CA GLN A 493 -22.91 -2.21 9.08
C GLN A 493 -22.09 -2.29 10.39
N GLY A 494 -20.74 -2.20 10.32
CA GLY A 494 -19.87 -2.43 11.48
C GLY A 494 -19.84 -3.89 11.94
N THR A 495 -20.33 -4.82 11.11
CA THR A 495 -20.42 -6.25 11.46
C THR A 495 -19.22 -6.98 10.92
N MET A 496 -18.48 -7.66 11.79
CA MET A 496 -17.33 -8.48 11.45
C MET A 496 -17.76 -9.87 10.98
N PRO A 497 -17.00 -10.53 10.09
CA PRO A 497 -17.12 -11.94 9.83
C PRO A 497 -17.00 -12.76 11.11
N SER A 498 -17.71 -13.88 11.21
CA SER A 498 -17.70 -14.75 12.39
C SER A 498 -16.34 -15.41 12.64
N ALA A 499 -15.57 -15.64 11.59
CA ALA A 499 -14.25 -16.24 11.59
C ALA A 499 -13.35 -15.61 10.52
N ASN A 500 -12.06 -15.98 10.54
CA ASN A 500 -11.18 -15.72 9.40
C ASN A 500 -11.65 -16.56 8.20
N GLU A 501 -11.63 -15.95 7.01
CA GLU A 501 -12.16 -16.55 5.78
C GLU A 501 -11.13 -16.49 4.65
N VAL A 502 -11.23 -17.43 3.72
CA VAL A 502 -10.44 -17.42 2.47
C VAL A 502 -11.41 -17.30 1.29
N CYS A 503 -11.26 -16.25 0.52
CA CYS A 503 -11.95 -16.04 -0.74
C CYS A 503 -11.12 -16.65 -1.87
N SER A 504 -11.61 -17.71 -2.51
CA SER A 504 -11.00 -18.26 -3.73
C SER A 504 -11.55 -17.60 -4.99
N VAL A 505 -10.78 -17.65 -6.07
CA VAL A 505 -11.14 -17.13 -7.41
C VAL A 505 -12.23 -18.00 -8.03
#